data_be9a1cc9c316b892a3d7dbe5bd08be4d
#
_entry.id   be9a1cc9c316b892a3d7dbe5bd08be4d
#
_cell.length_a   1.000
_cell.length_b   1.000
_cell.length_c   1.000
_cell.angle_alpha   90.00
_cell.angle_beta   90.00
_cell.angle_gamma   90.00
#
_symmetry.space_group_name_H-M   'P 1'
#
loop_
_entity.id
_entity.type
_entity.pdbx_description
1 polymer ?
#
loop_
_entity_poly.entity_id
_entity_poly.type
_entity_poly.pdbx_seq_one_letter_code
_entity_poly.pdbx_strand_id
1 'polypeptide(L)'
;MKKPSKYWILAGTFFTSVSSIIIRFSEAPALVIAAYRMLFTCVMLFLPVYIKNRNEFKNLDKKSYAMCVISGVFLALHFASWIQSIQMTTIANSTILVSCSPIFVAAINYFLLKERITGKMILGISMSLIGTVLIGMGSYQGNESGMMLGNFLAFMGAVFVAGYLVIGGFVRKTVSAGVYVFIVYSVSALTLLAMCLLADIPLYPYPLREYMLFFLLSFFSSILGHTAYNYLMKYYSSTLISVSTLMEPIFASLMALLVFWEIPPVFTIIGGIIIITGIYFFLITKNTTKEELP
;
A
#
# COMPACT_ATOMS: atom_id res chain seq x y z
N MET A 1 13.45 8.34 -21.80
CA MET A 1 12.84 7.02 -21.52
C MET A 1 11.35 7.08 -21.83
N LYS A 2 10.80 6.12 -22.57
CA LYS A 2 9.35 6.04 -22.82
C LYS A 2 8.58 5.92 -21.48
N LYS A 3 7.43 6.59 -21.38
CA LYS A 3 6.54 6.47 -20.24
C LYS A 3 6.04 5.02 -20.13
N PRO A 4 6.18 4.34 -18.98
CA PRO A 4 5.67 2.99 -18.80
C PRO A 4 4.15 2.95 -18.94
N SER A 5 3.60 1.81 -19.34
CA SER A 5 2.15 1.63 -19.43
C SER A 5 1.50 1.75 -18.05
N LYS A 6 0.32 2.36 -17.97
CA LYS A 6 -0.48 2.45 -16.73
C LYS A 6 -0.90 1.08 -16.19
N TYR A 7 -0.94 0.06 -17.03
CA TYR A 7 -1.26 -1.32 -16.60
C TYR A 7 -0.21 -1.92 -15.67
N TRP A 8 1.01 -1.39 -15.61
CA TRP A 8 1.99 -1.78 -14.60
C TRP A 8 1.55 -1.45 -13.17
N ILE A 9 0.64 -0.47 -12.98
CA ILE A 9 0.06 -0.19 -11.67
C ILE A 9 -0.78 -1.39 -11.21
N LEU A 10 -1.57 -1.99 -12.10
CA LEU A 10 -2.37 -3.19 -11.79
C LEU A 10 -1.49 -4.40 -11.44
N ALA A 11 -0.35 -4.57 -12.12
CA ALA A 11 0.62 -5.60 -11.75
C ALA A 11 1.17 -5.36 -10.33
N GLY A 12 1.52 -4.10 -10.00
CA GLY A 12 1.91 -3.72 -8.64
C GLY A 12 0.81 -4.05 -7.62
N THR A 13 -0.45 -3.71 -7.93
CA THR A 13 -1.61 -4.00 -7.07
C THR A 13 -1.82 -5.51 -6.87
N PHE A 14 -1.65 -6.30 -7.91
CA PHE A 14 -1.70 -7.78 -7.78
C PHE A 14 -0.65 -8.27 -6.78
N PHE A 15 0.61 -7.82 -6.92
CA PHE A 15 1.68 -8.24 -6.02
C PHE A 15 1.52 -7.71 -4.59
N THR A 16 0.96 -6.52 -4.38
CA THR A 16 0.63 -6.06 -3.02
C THR A 16 -0.48 -6.90 -2.40
N SER A 17 -1.46 -7.35 -3.19
CA SER A 17 -2.56 -8.19 -2.71
C SER A 17 -2.10 -9.56 -2.20
N VAL A 18 -0.97 -10.08 -2.70
CA VAL A 18 -0.36 -11.32 -2.19
C VAL A 18 -0.04 -11.23 -0.70
N SER A 19 0.18 -10.01 -0.17
CA SER A 19 0.52 -9.82 1.24
C SER A 19 -0.54 -10.34 2.21
N SER A 20 -1.84 -10.15 1.93
CA SER A 20 -2.93 -10.62 2.79
C SER A 20 -2.91 -12.15 2.96
N ILE A 21 -2.60 -12.88 1.89
CA ILE A 21 -2.48 -14.33 1.90
C ILE A 21 -1.26 -14.77 2.72
N ILE A 22 -0.10 -14.15 2.50
CA ILE A 22 1.13 -14.51 3.22
C ILE A 22 1.01 -14.17 4.71
N ILE A 23 0.44 -13.00 5.06
CA ILE A 23 0.22 -12.59 6.46
C ILE A 23 -0.71 -13.59 7.17
N ARG A 24 -1.73 -14.11 6.50
CA ARG A 24 -2.64 -15.12 7.07
C ARG A 24 -1.95 -16.44 7.41
N PHE A 25 -0.84 -16.77 6.78
CA PHE A 25 -0.02 -17.94 7.11
C PHE A 25 0.94 -17.70 8.27
N SER A 26 1.21 -16.46 8.66
CA SER A 26 2.18 -16.12 9.71
C SER A 26 1.51 -16.08 11.09
N GLU A 27 2.18 -16.67 12.07
CA GLU A 27 1.80 -16.65 13.48
C GLU A 27 2.62 -15.64 14.30
N ALA A 28 3.53 -14.93 13.67
CA ALA A 28 4.36 -13.93 14.33
C ALA A 28 3.56 -12.66 14.67
N PRO A 29 3.99 -11.87 15.69
CA PRO A 29 3.41 -10.58 15.99
C PRO A 29 3.45 -9.63 14.79
N ALA A 30 2.40 -8.81 14.60
CA ALA A 30 2.28 -7.90 13.45
C ALA A 30 3.48 -6.98 13.24
N LEU A 31 4.02 -6.41 14.34
CA LEU A 31 5.22 -5.55 14.27
C LEU A 31 6.45 -6.31 13.79
N VAL A 32 6.61 -7.58 14.17
CA VAL A 32 7.72 -8.43 13.72
C VAL A 32 7.60 -8.72 12.22
N ILE A 33 6.39 -9.10 11.77
CA ILE A 33 6.11 -9.31 10.33
C ILE A 33 6.49 -8.06 9.53
N ALA A 34 6.02 -6.87 9.99
CA ALA A 34 6.31 -5.60 9.36
C ALA A 34 7.81 -5.26 9.34
N ALA A 35 8.51 -5.46 10.48
CA ALA A 35 9.92 -5.16 10.64
C ALA A 35 10.79 -6.03 9.71
N TYR A 36 10.60 -7.35 9.75
CA TYR A 36 11.36 -8.26 8.89
C TYR A 36 11.03 -8.09 7.41
N ARG A 37 9.77 -7.80 7.07
CA ARG A 37 9.39 -7.44 5.70
C ARG A 37 10.24 -6.29 5.17
N MET A 38 10.37 -5.20 5.95
CA MET A 38 11.17 -4.05 5.53
C MET A 38 12.66 -4.33 5.58
N LEU A 39 13.14 -5.06 6.59
CA LEU A 39 14.56 -5.44 6.71
C LEU A 39 15.04 -6.28 5.51
N PHE A 40 14.32 -7.35 5.16
CA PHE A 40 14.68 -8.16 4.00
C PHE A 40 14.59 -7.39 2.69
N THR A 41 13.60 -6.49 2.57
CA THR A 41 13.50 -5.59 1.41
C THR A 41 14.73 -4.69 1.29
N CYS A 42 15.20 -4.10 2.40
CA CYS A 42 16.43 -3.31 2.43
C CYS A 42 17.67 -4.12 2.03
N VAL A 43 17.81 -5.34 2.57
CA VAL A 43 18.93 -6.23 2.22
C VAL A 43 18.95 -6.55 0.72
N MET A 44 17.80 -6.90 0.14
CA MET A 44 17.69 -7.19 -1.30
C MET A 44 17.98 -5.96 -2.18
N LEU A 45 17.58 -4.76 -1.74
CA LEU A 45 17.79 -3.53 -2.51
C LEU A 45 19.17 -2.91 -2.30
N PHE A 46 19.87 -3.26 -1.22
CA PHE A 46 21.14 -2.60 -0.86
C PHE A 46 22.14 -2.61 -2.01
N LEU A 47 22.51 -3.79 -2.50
CA LEU A 47 23.54 -3.91 -3.52
C LEU A 47 23.17 -3.25 -4.86
N PRO A 48 21.98 -3.53 -5.49
CA PRO A 48 21.63 -2.92 -6.76
C PRO A 48 21.47 -1.40 -6.66
N VAL A 49 20.94 -0.88 -5.56
CA VAL A 49 20.76 0.56 -5.39
C VAL A 49 22.11 1.25 -5.12
N TYR A 50 22.96 0.67 -4.29
CA TYR A 50 24.28 1.22 -4.01
C TYR A 50 25.14 1.32 -5.27
N ILE A 51 25.17 0.26 -6.09
CA ILE A 51 25.95 0.25 -7.34
C ILE A 51 25.41 1.32 -8.32
N LYS A 52 24.09 1.40 -8.47
CA LYS A 52 23.48 2.23 -9.51
C LYS A 52 23.34 3.71 -9.12
N ASN A 53 23.12 4.00 -7.82
CA ASN A 53 22.68 5.33 -7.37
C ASN A 53 23.66 6.00 -6.39
N ARG A 54 24.87 5.50 -6.22
CA ARG A 54 25.86 6.02 -5.27
C ARG A 54 26.07 7.53 -5.33
N ASN A 55 26.16 8.09 -6.55
CA ASN A 55 26.39 9.52 -6.72
C ASN A 55 25.17 10.36 -6.35
N GLU A 56 23.96 9.82 -6.57
CA GLU A 56 22.71 10.51 -6.23
C GLU A 56 22.55 10.65 -4.70
N PHE A 57 22.93 9.63 -3.92
CA PHE A 57 22.92 9.71 -2.45
C PHE A 57 23.78 10.86 -1.91
N LYS A 58 24.96 11.09 -2.53
CA LYS A 58 25.87 12.16 -2.12
C LYS A 58 25.34 13.55 -2.43
N ASN A 59 24.53 13.67 -3.47
CA ASN A 59 24.00 14.93 -3.99
C ASN A 59 22.55 15.19 -3.60
N LEU A 60 21.95 14.34 -2.73
CA LEU A 60 20.58 14.50 -2.30
C LEU A 60 20.46 15.72 -1.39
N ASP A 61 19.57 16.64 -1.74
CA ASP A 61 19.33 17.83 -0.94
C ASP A 61 18.62 17.49 0.39
N LYS A 62 18.86 18.33 1.40
CA LYS A 62 18.35 18.11 2.77
C LYS A 62 16.81 18.02 2.82
N LYS A 63 16.11 18.78 1.97
CA LYS A 63 14.64 18.78 1.94
C LYS A 63 14.11 17.44 1.41
N SER A 64 14.63 16.96 0.28
CA SER A 64 14.27 15.66 -0.29
C SER A 64 14.61 14.53 0.67
N TYR A 65 15.78 14.59 1.34
CA TYR A 65 16.14 13.59 2.36
C TYR A 65 15.13 13.59 3.52
N ALA A 66 14.80 14.75 4.09
CA ALA A 66 13.82 14.84 5.17
C ALA A 66 12.44 14.32 4.75
N MET A 67 12.01 14.61 3.52
CA MET A 67 10.76 14.09 2.99
C MET A 67 10.79 12.55 2.84
N CYS A 68 11.90 11.95 2.41
CA CYS A 68 12.07 10.51 2.39
C CYS A 68 11.98 9.90 3.80
N VAL A 69 12.59 10.54 4.80
CA VAL A 69 12.51 10.09 6.20
C VAL A 69 11.06 10.14 6.70
N ILE A 70 10.37 11.26 6.52
CA ILE A 70 8.94 11.38 6.91
C ILE A 70 8.10 10.32 6.20
N SER A 71 8.32 10.12 4.90
CA SER A 71 7.64 9.08 4.12
C SER A 71 7.88 7.67 4.66
N GLY A 72 9.13 7.38 5.11
CA GLY A 72 9.49 6.11 5.72
C GLY A 72 8.79 5.87 7.06
N VAL A 73 8.66 6.92 7.89
CA VAL A 73 7.88 6.84 9.14
C VAL A 73 6.40 6.59 8.84
N PHE A 74 5.81 7.30 7.86
CA PHE A 74 4.43 7.05 7.45
C PHE A 74 4.23 5.61 6.97
N LEU A 75 5.17 5.06 6.21
CA LEU A 75 5.10 3.68 5.74
C LEU A 75 5.21 2.68 6.91
N ALA A 76 6.08 2.94 7.89
CA ALA A 76 6.19 2.13 9.09
C ALA A 76 4.88 2.10 9.89
N LEU A 77 4.30 3.27 10.15
CA LEU A 77 3.03 3.41 10.86
C LEU A 77 1.87 2.75 10.10
N HIS A 78 1.87 2.84 8.75
CA HIS A 78 0.91 2.12 7.92
C HIS A 78 1.01 0.60 8.12
N PHE A 79 2.20 0.02 7.99
CA PHE A 79 2.37 -1.42 8.15
C PHE A 79 2.07 -1.89 9.56
N ALA A 80 2.54 -1.16 10.58
CA ALA A 80 2.26 -1.48 11.97
C ALA A 80 0.75 -1.52 12.25
N SER A 81 0.03 -0.47 11.86
CA SER A 81 -1.41 -0.37 12.11
C SER A 81 -2.23 -1.34 11.25
N TRP A 82 -1.90 -1.47 9.96
CA TRP A 82 -2.64 -2.34 9.06
C TRP A 82 -2.45 -3.83 9.36
N ILE A 83 -1.22 -4.30 9.57
CA ILE A 83 -0.96 -5.71 9.87
C ILE A 83 -1.56 -6.06 11.24
N GLN A 84 -1.44 -5.16 12.23
CA GLN A 84 -2.10 -5.34 13.53
C GLN A 84 -3.62 -5.39 13.40
N SER A 85 -4.22 -4.58 12.53
CA SER A 85 -5.66 -4.60 12.29
C SER A 85 -6.14 -5.95 11.73
N ILE A 86 -5.37 -6.57 10.82
CA ILE A 86 -5.69 -7.89 10.26
C ILE A 86 -5.75 -8.97 11.37
N GLN A 87 -4.95 -8.82 12.43
CA GLN A 87 -4.95 -9.74 13.57
C GLN A 87 -6.06 -9.45 14.58
N MET A 88 -6.65 -8.24 14.59
CA MET A 88 -7.65 -7.80 15.59
C MET A 88 -9.06 -7.69 15.05
N THR A 89 -9.25 -7.60 13.73
CA THR A 89 -10.57 -7.53 13.08
C THR A 89 -10.64 -8.50 11.91
N THR A 90 -11.78 -8.57 11.22
CA THR A 90 -11.87 -9.39 10.02
C THR A 90 -11.00 -8.81 8.90
N ILE A 91 -10.42 -9.68 8.05
CA ILE A 91 -9.65 -9.24 6.88
C ILE A 91 -10.49 -8.27 6.03
N ALA A 92 -11.80 -8.54 5.90
CA ALA A 92 -12.73 -7.69 5.20
C ALA A 92 -12.81 -6.28 5.78
N ASN A 93 -13.05 -6.14 7.10
CA ASN A 93 -13.12 -4.83 7.76
C ASN A 93 -11.80 -4.07 7.63
N SER A 94 -10.67 -4.74 7.89
CA SER A 94 -9.34 -4.14 7.74
C SER A 94 -9.11 -3.64 6.30
N THR A 95 -9.43 -4.46 5.30
CA THR A 95 -9.23 -4.12 3.88
C THR A 95 -10.15 -2.99 3.43
N ILE A 96 -11.42 -2.97 3.86
CA ILE A 96 -12.36 -1.89 3.56
C ILE A 96 -11.85 -0.56 4.10
N LEU A 97 -11.47 -0.55 5.36
CA LEU A 97 -11.08 0.70 6.02
C LEU A 97 -9.76 1.24 5.46
N VAL A 98 -8.78 0.38 5.17
CA VAL A 98 -7.53 0.83 4.53
C VAL A 98 -7.75 1.27 3.08
N SER A 99 -8.76 0.73 2.41
CA SER A 99 -9.16 1.13 1.05
C SER A 99 -9.81 2.52 1.00
N CYS A 100 -10.05 3.19 2.15
CA CYS A 100 -10.40 4.61 2.21
C CYS A 100 -9.21 5.54 1.88
N SER A 101 -8.00 5.02 1.76
CA SER A 101 -6.79 5.83 1.47
C SER A 101 -6.90 6.76 0.25
N PRO A 102 -7.58 6.44 -0.87
CA PRO A 102 -7.75 7.37 -1.99
C PRO A 102 -8.48 8.66 -1.62
N ILE A 103 -9.37 8.63 -0.62
CA ILE A 103 -10.06 9.83 -0.14
C ILE A 103 -9.03 10.78 0.47
N PHE A 104 -8.14 10.26 1.34
CA PHE A 104 -7.10 11.06 1.99
C PHE A 104 -6.06 11.53 0.98
N VAL A 105 -5.64 10.68 0.04
CA VAL A 105 -4.72 11.08 -1.04
C VAL A 105 -5.33 12.20 -1.89
N ALA A 106 -6.59 12.07 -2.29
CA ALA A 106 -7.28 13.08 -3.09
C ALA A 106 -7.43 14.40 -2.31
N ALA A 107 -7.83 14.33 -1.03
CA ALA A 107 -7.94 15.51 -0.17
C ALA A 107 -6.59 16.23 0.00
N ILE A 108 -5.53 15.49 0.35
CA ILE A 108 -4.19 16.07 0.52
C ILE A 108 -3.70 16.69 -0.80
N ASN A 109 -3.86 16.01 -1.93
CA ASN A 109 -3.45 16.54 -3.23
C ASN A 109 -4.26 17.77 -3.64
N TYR A 110 -5.56 17.82 -3.33
CA TYR A 110 -6.39 18.99 -3.59
C TYR A 110 -5.93 20.21 -2.79
N PHE A 111 -5.73 20.05 -1.47
CA PHE A 111 -5.36 21.16 -0.59
C PHE A 111 -3.89 21.59 -0.73
N LEU A 112 -2.94 20.63 -0.83
CA LEU A 112 -1.50 20.91 -0.85
C LEU A 112 -0.94 21.09 -2.26
N LEU A 113 -1.37 20.27 -3.23
CA LEU A 113 -0.83 20.28 -4.58
C LEU A 113 -1.76 20.97 -5.59
N LYS A 114 -2.92 21.46 -5.14
CA LYS A 114 -3.96 22.10 -5.98
C LYS A 114 -4.37 21.23 -7.18
N GLU A 115 -4.31 19.90 -7.03
CA GLU A 115 -4.76 18.96 -8.05
C GLU A 115 -6.27 19.11 -8.25
N ARG A 116 -6.72 19.37 -9.48
CA ARG A 116 -8.16 19.48 -9.77
C ARG A 116 -8.83 18.13 -9.67
N ILE A 117 -9.85 18.04 -8.84
CA ILE A 117 -10.70 16.86 -8.72
C ILE A 117 -11.97 17.12 -9.53
N THR A 118 -12.23 16.31 -10.54
CA THR A 118 -13.44 16.40 -11.36
C THR A 118 -14.58 15.60 -10.74
N GLY A 119 -15.84 15.95 -11.05
CA GLY A 119 -17.02 15.21 -10.57
C GLY A 119 -16.98 13.71 -10.95
N LYS A 120 -16.45 13.39 -12.12
CA LYS A 120 -16.27 11.99 -12.56
C LYS A 120 -15.21 11.24 -11.74
N MET A 121 -14.16 11.93 -11.30
CA MET A 121 -13.15 11.33 -10.38
C MET A 121 -13.79 11.02 -9.02
N ILE A 122 -14.61 11.94 -8.49
CA ILE A 122 -15.35 11.71 -7.25
C ILE A 122 -16.29 10.52 -7.41
N LEU A 123 -17.05 10.47 -8.50
CA LEU A 123 -17.95 9.35 -8.79
C LEU A 123 -17.19 8.02 -8.84
N GLY A 124 -16.06 7.97 -9.53
CA GLY A 124 -15.23 6.76 -9.63
C GLY A 124 -14.71 6.27 -8.28
N ILE A 125 -14.21 7.19 -7.43
CA ILE A 125 -13.77 6.87 -6.06
C ILE A 125 -14.95 6.37 -5.23
N SER A 126 -16.10 7.08 -5.26
CA SER A 126 -17.28 6.72 -4.47
C SER A 126 -17.82 5.34 -4.86
N MET A 127 -17.93 5.05 -6.16
CA MET A 127 -18.33 3.72 -6.64
C MET A 127 -17.38 2.63 -6.14
N SER A 128 -16.07 2.85 -6.25
CA SER A 128 -15.10 1.86 -5.82
C SER A 128 -15.14 1.63 -4.31
N LEU A 129 -15.37 2.68 -3.51
CA LEU A 129 -15.55 2.55 -2.05
C LEU A 129 -16.85 1.80 -1.71
N ILE A 130 -17.96 2.08 -2.40
CA ILE A 130 -19.22 1.33 -2.23
C ILE A 130 -18.99 -0.16 -2.54
N GLY A 131 -18.30 -0.47 -3.65
CA GLY A 131 -17.97 -1.85 -3.99
C GLY A 131 -17.11 -2.53 -2.93
N THR A 132 -16.13 -1.81 -2.35
CA THR A 132 -15.30 -2.33 -1.26
C THR A 132 -16.12 -2.61 0.00
N VAL A 133 -17.06 -1.73 0.38
CA VAL A 133 -17.99 -1.95 1.50
C VAL A 133 -18.86 -3.19 1.26
N LEU A 134 -19.39 -3.38 0.04
CA LEU A 134 -20.17 -4.57 -0.31
C LEU A 134 -19.36 -5.86 -0.14
N ILE A 135 -18.09 -5.88 -0.58
CA ILE A 135 -17.20 -7.04 -0.37
C ILE A 135 -17.09 -7.34 1.12
N GLY A 136 -16.92 -6.31 1.95
CA GLY A 136 -16.81 -6.47 3.39
C GLY A 136 -18.08 -6.99 4.05
N MET A 137 -19.24 -6.52 3.61
CA MET A 137 -20.53 -7.04 4.13
C MET A 137 -20.70 -8.53 3.86
N GLY A 138 -20.20 -9.01 2.72
CA GLY A 138 -20.23 -10.45 2.38
C GLY A 138 -19.30 -11.31 3.24
N SER A 139 -18.31 -10.70 3.88
CA SER A 139 -17.30 -11.40 4.70
C SER A 139 -17.52 -11.23 6.21
N TYR A 140 -18.62 -10.59 6.62
CA TYR A 140 -18.90 -10.30 8.04
C TYR A 140 -19.36 -11.57 8.79
N GLN A 141 -18.61 -11.96 9.82
CA GLN A 141 -18.89 -13.12 10.68
C GLN A 141 -18.96 -12.74 12.18
N GLY A 142 -19.87 -11.86 12.54
CA GLY A 142 -20.19 -11.61 13.96
C GLY A 142 -19.32 -10.55 14.68
N ASN A 143 -19.68 -10.28 15.95
CA ASN A 143 -19.04 -9.27 16.81
C ASN A 143 -18.06 -9.93 17.78
N GLU A 144 -16.77 -9.59 17.70
CA GLU A 144 -15.76 -9.95 18.71
C GLU A 144 -15.21 -8.70 19.43
N SER A 145 -14.92 -8.87 20.73
CA SER A 145 -14.25 -7.85 21.55
C SER A 145 -12.85 -7.56 21.00
N GLY A 146 -12.52 -6.31 20.72
CA GLY A 146 -11.26 -5.89 20.09
C GLY A 146 -11.42 -5.45 18.63
N MET A 147 -12.51 -5.80 17.96
CA MET A 147 -12.79 -5.42 16.58
C MET A 147 -12.80 -3.90 16.36
N MET A 148 -13.28 -3.13 17.35
CA MET A 148 -13.30 -1.66 17.26
C MET A 148 -11.89 -1.07 17.17
N LEU A 149 -10.94 -1.58 17.98
CA LEU A 149 -9.54 -1.14 17.91
C LEU A 149 -8.90 -1.57 16.59
N GLY A 150 -9.16 -2.81 16.13
CA GLY A 150 -8.69 -3.27 14.82
C GLY A 150 -9.21 -2.39 13.68
N ASN A 151 -10.48 -2.02 13.70
CA ASN A 151 -11.08 -1.13 12.72
C ASN A 151 -10.44 0.28 12.76
N PHE A 152 -10.22 0.82 13.96
CA PHE A 152 -9.52 2.11 14.12
C PHE A 152 -8.08 2.05 13.58
N LEU A 153 -7.34 0.98 13.84
CA LEU A 153 -5.99 0.79 13.32
C LEU A 153 -5.97 0.69 11.79
N ALA A 154 -6.94 0.01 11.18
CA ALA A 154 -7.08 -0.04 9.73
C ALA A 154 -7.33 1.35 9.12
N PHE A 155 -8.22 2.14 9.74
CA PHE A 155 -8.49 3.52 9.31
C PHE A 155 -7.24 4.41 9.44
N MET A 156 -6.51 4.33 10.55
CA MET A 156 -5.23 5.02 10.71
C MET A 156 -4.20 4.56 9.67
N GLY A 157 -4.19 3.27 9.34
CA GLY A 157 -3.39 2.73 8.25
C GLY A 157 -3.68 3.39 6.90
N ALA A 158 -4.96 3.71 6.60
CA ALA A 158 -5.35 4.45 5.41
C ALA A 158 -4.79 5.88 5.39
N VAL A 159 -4.82 6.57 6.52
CA VAL A 159 -4.25 7.93 6.66
C VAL A 159 -2.73 7.89 6.45
N PHE A 160 -2.05 6.95 7.07
CA PHE A 160 -0.59 6.85 6.98
C PHE A 160 -0.12 6.47 5.56
N VAL A 161 -0.76 5.52 4.89
CA VAL A 161 -0.40 5.19 3.50
C VAL A 161 -0.69 6.34 2.55
N ALA A 162 -1.72 7.14 2.81
CA ALA A 162 -2.00 8.34 2.02
C ALA A 162 -0.85 9.36 2.13
N GLY A 163 -0.35 9.62 3.33
CA GLY A 163 0.83 10.47 3.56
C GLY A 163 2.06 9.96 2.81
N TYR A 164 2.35 8.66 2.93
CA TYR A 164 3.43 8.02 2.19
C TYR A 164 3.30 8.19 0.66
N LEU A 165 2.12 7.93 0.08
CA LEU A 165 1.88 8.03 -1.36
C LEU A 165 1.99 9.47 -1.87
N VAL A 166 1.47 10.45 -1.12
CA VAL A 166 1.54 11.87 -1.52
C VAL A 166 2.97 12.37 -1.48
N ILE A 167 3.71 12.11 -0.40
CA ILE A 167 5.12 12.48 -0.29
C ILE A 167 5.93 11.79 -1.40
N GLY A 168 5.69 10.50 -1.64
CA GLY A 168 6.29 9.76 -2.74
C GLY A 168 6.01 10.39 -4.09
N GLY A 169 4.77 10.76 -4.38
CA GLY A 169 4.39 11.43 -5.62
C GLY A 169 5.09 12.79 -5.83
N PHE A 170 5.43 13.49 -4.74
CA PHE A 170 6.20 14.73 -4.80
C PHE A 170 7.69 14.47 -5.00
N VAL A 171 8.32 13.67 -4.15
CA VAL A 171 9.77 13.41 -4.13
C VAL A 171 10.23 12.68 -5.39
N ARG A 172 9.41 11.77 -5.91
CA ARG A 172 9.74 10.97 -7.10
C ARG A 172 9.81 11.76 -8.41
N LYS A 173 9.45 13.04 -8.40
CA LYS A 173 9.65 13.93 -9.55
C LYS A 173 11.13 14.26 -9.76
N THR A 174 11.91 14.34 -8.70
CA THR A 174 13.32 14.75 -8.70
C THR A 174 14.27 13.63 -8.27
N VAL A 175 13.86 12.76 -7.35
CA VAL A 175 14.68 11.67 -6.80
C VAL A 175 14.41 10.37 -7.54
N SER A 176 15.43 9.58 -7.84
CA SER A 176 15.29 8.28 -8.48
C SER A 176 14.51 7.28 -7.61
N ALA A 177 13.90 6.26 -8.24
CA ALA A 177 13.18 5.23 -7.49
C ALA A 177 14.09 4.50 -6.50
N GLY A 178 15.31 4.16 -6.93
CA GLY A 178 16.26 3.42 -6.11
C GLY A 178 16.60 4.15 -4.82
N VAL A 179 16.99 5.43 -4.92
CA VAL A 179 17.32 6.25 -3.74
C VAL A 179 16.11 6.43 -2.83
N TYR A 180 14.97 6.79 -3.40
CA TYR A 180 13.74 6.99 -2.64
C TYR A 180 13.32 5.73 -1.85
N VAL A 181 13.15 4.59 -2.53
CA VAL A 181 12.69 3.37 -1.86
C VAL A 181 13.69 2.86 -0.84
N PHE A 182 14.99 2.99 -1.11
CA PHE A 182 16.01 2.54 -0.16
C PHE A 182 15.98 3.34 1.15
N ILE A 183 15.90 4.68 1.08
CA ILE A 183 15.80 5.52 2.27
C ILE A 183 14.48 5.25 3.00
N VAL A 184 13.35 5.27 2.29
CA VAL A 184 12.02 5.06 2.87
C VAL A 184 11.92 3.69 3.57
N TYR A 185 12.36 2.62 2.93
CA TYR A 185 12.28 1.28 3.51
C TYR A 185 13.28 1.09 4.66
N SER A 186 14.48 1.70 4.59
CA SER A 186 15.45 1.68 5.69
C SER A 186 14.90 2.41 6.92
N VAL A 187 14.33 3.60 6.73
CA VAL A 187 13.68 4.34 7.83
C VAL A 187 12.49 3.57 8.38
N SER A 188 11.66 2.97 7.48
CA SER A 188 10.53 2.14 7.91
C SER A 188 10.99 0.93 8.73
N ALA A 189 12.04 0.23 8.29
CA ALA A 189 12.61 -0.89 9.03
C ALA A 189 13.10 -0.46 10.43
N LEU A 190 13.88 0.63 10.50
CA LEU A 190 14.39 1.16 11.77
C LEU A 190 13.27 1.58 12.71
N THR A 191 12.24 2.26 12.19
CA THR A 191 11.07 2.67 12.98
C THR A 191 10.33 1.45 13.53
N LEU A 192 10.08 0.43 12.72
CA LEU A 192 9.40 -0.80 13.14
C LEU A 192 10.22 -1.62 14.14
N LEU A 193 11.54 -1.71 13.95
CA LEU A 193 12.42 -2.34 14.92
C LEU A 193 12.41 -1.60 16.26
N ALA A 194 12.46 -0.26 16.23
CA ALA A 194 12.34 0.54 17.44
C ALA A 194 10.98 0.32 18.14
N MET A 195 9.88 0.22 17.39
CA MET A 195 8.56 -0.10 17.94
C MET A 195 8.52 -1.48 18.59
N CYS A 196 9.16 -2.51 17.99
CA CYS A 196 9.26 -3.83 18.60
C CYS A 196 10.02 -3.77 19.93
N LEU A 197 11.15 -3.05 19.99
CA LEU A 197 11.95 -2.89 21.21
C LEU A 197 11.19 -2.14 22.31
N LEU A 198 10.47 -1.06 21.94
CA LEU A 198 9.68 -0.27 22.91
C LEU A 198 8.46 -1.02 23.44
N ALA A 199 7.95 -1.99 22.68
CA ALA A 199 6.82 -2.83 23.06
C ALA A 199 7.26 -4.16 23.71
N ASP A 200 8.55 -4.36 24.00
CA ASP A 200 9.14 -5.59 24.54
C ASP A 200 8.76 -6.85 23.71
N ILE A 201 8.59 -6.70 22.39
CA ILE A 201 8.27 -7.81 21.49
C ILE A 201 9.59 -8.47 21.03
N PRO A 202 9.80 -9.77 21.31
CA PRO A 202 11.03 -10.45 20.93
C PRO A 202 11.18 -10.50 19.40
N LEU A 203 12.35 -10.10 18.91
CA LEU A 203 12.70 -10.19 17.48
C LEU A 203 13.18 -11.58 17.08
N TYR A 204 13.56 -12.42 18.02
CA TYR A 204 14.14 -13.74 17.82
C TYR A 204 13.95 -14.61 19.09
N PRO A 205 13.83 -15.94 19.00
CA PRO A 205 13.80 -16.76 17.78
C PRO A 205 12.39 -16.98 17.24
N TYR A 206 12.30 -17.14 15.90
CA TYR A 206 11.10 -17.59 15.22
C TYR A 206 11.38 -18.87 14.41
N PRO A 207 10.39 -19.74 14.12
CA PRO A 207 10.57 -20.86 13.23
C PRO A 207 11.03 -20.43 11.83
N LEU A 208 11.82 -21.28 11.15
CA LEU A 208 12.32 -21.00 9.80
C LEU A 208 11.19 -20.64 8.81
N ARG A 209 10.02 -21.26 8.98
CA ARG A 209 8.80 -20.97 8.20
C ARG A 209 8.45 -19.48 8.24
N GLU A 210 8.52 -18.82 9.41
CA GLU A 210 8.21 -17.40 9.55
C GLU A 210 9.21 -16.53 8.76
N TYR A 211 10.52 -16.84 8.85
CA TYR A 211 11.51 -16.10 8.06
C TYR A 211 11.30 -16.27 6.55
N MET A 212 10.86 -17.45 6.10
CA MET A 212 10.48 -17.67 4.70
C MET A 212 9.26 -16.82 4.31
N LEU A 213 8.23 -16.73 5.17
CA LEU A 213 7.06 -15.88 4.94
C LEU A 213 7.45 -14.39 4.89
N PHE A 214 8.32 -13.93 5.79
CA PHE A 214 8.83 -12.56 5.78
C PHE A 214 9.60 -12.26 4.49
N PHE A 215 10.42 -13.19 4.02
CA PHE A 215 11.13 -13.05 2.75
C PHE A 215 10.16 -12.98 1.55
N LEU A 216 9.16 -13.84 1.50
CA LEU A 216 8.15 -13.82 0.45
C LEU A 216 7.34 -12.51 0.46
N LEU A 217 6.95 -11.99 1.64
CA LEU A 217 6.34 -10.68 1.79
C LEU A 217 7.22 -9.57 1.23
N SER A 218 8.52 -9.61 1.54
CA SER A 218 9.50 -8.64 1.06
C SER A 218 9.62 -8.67 -0.44
N PHE A 219 9.74 -9.85 -1.02
CA PHE A 219 9.94 -10.03 -2.45
C PHE A 219 8.68 -9.67 -3.25
N PHE A 220 7.56 -10.30 -2.98
CA PHE A 220 6.35 -10.08 -3.77
C PHE A 220 5.72 -8.72 -3.48
N SER A 221 5.40 -8.45 -2.24
CA SER A 221 4.60 -7.29 -1.91
C SER A 221 5.42 -5.98 -1.83
N SER A 222 6.66 -6.02 -1.33
CA SER A 222 7.45 -4.79 -1.23
C SER A 222 8.25 -4.51 -2.50
N ILE A 223 8.99 -5.51 -3.06
CA ILE A 223 9.80 -5.26 -4.27
C ILE A 223 8.92 -5.20 -5.51
N LEU A 224 8.11 -6.21 -5.79
CA LEU A 224 7.30 -6.24 -7.01
C LEU A 224 6.05 -5.35 -6.91
N GLY A 225 5.51 -5.14 -5.69
CA GLY A 225 4.34 -4.30 -5.43
C GLY A 225 4.70 -2.83 -5.16
N HIS A 226 5.03 -2.49 -3.92
CA HIS A 226 5.27 -1.09 -3.49
C HIS A 226 6.41 -0.40 -4.26
N THR A 227 7.49 -1.11 -4.61
CA THR A 227 8.57 -0.50 -5.42
C THR A 227 8.10 -0.18 -6.84
N ALA A 228 7.20 -0.99 -7.42
CA ALA A 228 6.57 -0.66 -8.69
C ALA A 228 5.73 0.63 -8.58
N TYR A 229 4.94 0.81 -7.52
CA TYR A 229 4.21 2.06 -7.27
C TYR A 229 5.17 3.24 -7.20
N ASN A 230 6.25 3.12 -6.41
CA ASN A 230 7.26 4.18 -6.28
C ASN A 230 7.95 4.50 -7.60
N TYR A 231 8.23 3.51 -8.44
CA TYR A 231 8.75 3.73 -9.78
C TYR A 231 7.75 4.51 -10.65
N LEU A 232 6.49 4.13 -10.61
CA LEU A 232 5.42 4.71 -11.43
C LEU A 232 4.99 6.10 -10.98
N MET A 233 5.20 6.49 -9.71
CA MET A 233 4.92 7.83 -9.19
C MET A 233 5.70 8.95 -9.90
N LYS A 234 6.78 8.64 -10.60
CA LYS A 234 7.46 9.61 -11.48
C LYS A 234 6.59 10.02 -12.66
N TYR A 235 5.72 9.13 -13.13
CA TYR A 235 4.97 9.28 -14.38
C TYR A 235 3.48 9.48 -14.15
N TYR A 236 2.98 9.06 -13.01
CA TYR A 236 1.57 9.05 -12.65
C TYR A 236 1.36 9.70 -11.29
N SER A 237 0.18 10.30 -11.07
CA SER A 237 -0.13 10.90 -9.76
C SER A 237 -0.33 9.85 -8.67
N SER A 238 -0.07 10.23 -7.41
CA SER A 238 -0.38 9.42 -6.24
C SER A 238 -1.87 9.08 -6.14
N THR A 239 -2.76 9.99 -6.58
CA THR A 239 -4.20 9.73 -6.66
C THR A 239 -4.53 8.55 -7.57
N LEU A 240 -3.91 8.49 -8.78
CA LEU A 240 -4.14 7.37 -9.70
C LEU A 240 -3.65 6.04 -9.10
N ILE A 241 -2.49 6.05 -8.46
CA ILE A 241 -1.92 4.86 -7.82
C ILE A 241 -2.82 4.41 -6.67
N SER A 242 -3.23 5.32 -5.78
CA SER A 242 -4.10 4.98 -4.65
C SER A 242 -5.48 4.45 -5.08
N VAL A 243 -6.09 5.02 -6.14
CA VAL A 243 -7.35 4.48 -6.68
C VAL A 243 -7.16 3.08 -7.25
N SER A 244 -6.01 2.80 -7.86
CA SER A 244 -5.74 1.47 -8.40
C SER A 244 -5.58 0.40 -7.31
N THR A 245 -5.19 0.77 -6.07
CA THR A 245 -5.15 -0.17 -4.94
C THR A 245 -6.53 -0.67 -4.53
N LEU A 246 -7.62 -0.02 -4.95
CA LEU A 246 -8.99 -0.52 -4.76
C LEU A 246 -9.27 -1.85 -5.49
N MET A 247 -8.37 -2.27 -6.38
CA MET A 247 -8.38 -3.63 -6.94
C MET A 247 -7.85 -4.71 -5.97
N GLU A 248 -7.16 -4.33 -4.88
CA GLU A 248 -6.58 -5.29 -3.93
C GLU A 248 -7.61 -6.26 -3.34
N PRO A 249 -8.80 -5.82 -2.88
CA PRO A 249 -9.80 -6.76 -2.38
C PRO A 249 -10.24 -7.81 -3.41
N ILE A 250 -10.28 -7.44 -4.70
CA ILE A 250 -10.65 -8.35 -5.79
C ILE A 250 -9.57 -9.41 -5.99
N PHE A 251 -8.30 -8.97 -6.10
CA PHE A 251 -7.18 -9.90 -6.25
C PHE A 251 -7.01 -10.79 -5.01
N ALA A 252 -7.18 -10.23 -3.80
CA ALA A 252 -7.13 -11.00 -2.56
C ALA A 252 -8.23 -12.08 -2.52
N SER A 253 -9.47 -11.76 -2.91
CA SER A 253 -10.58 -12.73 -2.99
C SER A 253 -10.33 -13.83 -4.01
N LEU A 254 -9.79 -13.49 -5.20
CA LEU A 254 -9.43 -14.47 -6.21
C LEU A 254 -8.31 -15.40 -5.71
N MET A 255 -7.31 -14.86 -5.04
CA MET A 255 -6.23 -15.68 -4.46
C MET A 255 -6.74 -16.55 -3.31
N ALA A 256 -7.65 -16.04 -2.47
CA ALA A 256 -8.28 -16.82 -1.40
C ALA A 256 -9.07 -18.01 -1.97
N LEU A 257 -9.77 -17.83 -3.09
CA LEU A 257 -10.43 -18.91 -3.82
C LEU A 257 -9.42 -19.98 -4.28
N LEU A 258 -8.29 -19.56 -4.86
CA LEU A 258 -7.31 -20.49 -5.42
C LEU A 258 -6.48 -21.22 -4.33
N VAL A 259 -6.19 -20.54 -3.21
CA VAL A 259 -5.29 -21.06 -2.16
C VAL A 259 -6.07 -21.78 -1.06
N PHE A 260 -7.22 -21.25 -0.67
CA PHE A 260 -8.03 -21.77 0.45
C PHE A 260 -9.33 -22.43 -0.01
N TRP A 261 -9.62 -22.47 -1.34
CA TRP A 261 -10.86 -22.94 -1.91
C TRP A 261 -12.11 -22.21 -1.36
N GLU A 262 -11.93 -20.98 -0.89
CA GLU A 262 -13.00 -20.14 -0.38
C GLU A 262 -13.79 -19.56 -1.56
N ILE A 263 -15.05 -20.01 -1.74
CA ILE A 263 -15.94 -19.47 -2.78
C ILE A 263 -16.35 -18.05 -2.39
N PRO A 264 -16.08 -17.04 -3.24
CA PRO A 264 -16.41 -15.67 -2.89
C PRO A 264 -17.92 -15.48 -2.79
N PRO A 265 -18.43 -14.86 -1.72
CA PRO A 265 -19.85 -14.52 -1.57
C PRO A 265 -20.37 -13.66 -2.73
N VAL A 266 -21.68 -13.70 -2.99
CA VAL A 266 -22.33 -12.90 -4.06
C VAL A 266 -22.00 -11.39 -3.90
N PHE A 267 -21.96 -10.89 -2.70
CA PHE A 267 -21.55 -9.49 -2.41
C PHE A 267 -20.13 -9.17 -2.87
N THR A 268 -19.20 -10.13 -2.80
CA THR A 268 -17.83 -9.99 -3.32
C THR A 268 -17.83 -9.84 -4.84
N ILE A 269 -18.66 -10.59 -5.55
CA ILE A 269 -18.78 -10.52 -7.01
C ILE A 269 -19.39 -9.17 -7.42
N ILE A 270 -20.52 -8.80 -6.82
CA ILE A 270 -21.19 -7.52 -7.10
C ILE A 270 -20.27 -6.34 -6.78
N GLY A 271 -19.66 -6.35 -5.59
CA GLY A 271 -18.71 -5.31 -5.17
C GLY A 271 -17.52 -5.19 -6.11
N GLY A 272 -16.98 -6.34 -6.57
CA GLY A 272 -15.89 -6.38 -7.55
C GLY A 272 -16.25 -5.71 -8.88
N ILE A 273 -17.44 -5.97 -9.41
CA ILE A 273 -17.94 -5.32 -10.65
C ILE A 273 -18.06 -3.81 -10.45
N ILE A 274 -18.58 -3.37 -9.31
CA ILE A 274 -18.73 -1.94 -9.00
C ILE A 274 -17.36 -1.27 -8.88
N ILE A 275 -16.36 -1.91 -8.24
CA ILE A 275 -14.98 -1.41 -8.14
C ILE A 275 -14.37 -1.22 -9.54
N ILE A 276 -14.43 -2.24 -10.38
CA ILE A 276 -13.88 -2.19 -11.75
C ILE A 276 -14.52 -1.04 -12.53
N THR A 277 -15.84 -0.89 -12.44
CA THR A 277 -16.58 0.20 -13.09
C THR A 277 -16.15 1.57 -12.57
N GLY A 278 -16.01 1.72 -11.26
CA GLY A 278 -15.55 2.97 -10.63
C GLY A 278 -14.13 3.36 -11.07
N ILE A 279 -13.20 2.41 -11.07
CA ILE A 279 -11.82 2.64 -11.55
C ILE A 279 -11.82 3.01 -13.05
N TYR A 280 -12.65 2.39 -13.86
CA TYR A 280 -12.79 2.70 -15.27
C TYR A 280 -13.24 4.16 -15.48
N PHE A 281 -14.29 4.63 -14.78
CA PHE A 281 -14.72 6.03 -14.81
C PHE A 281 -13.63 6.99 -14.38
N PHE A 282 -12.89 6.67 -13.33
CA PHE A 282 -11.76 7.48 -12.87
C PHE A 282 -10.66 7.60 -13.94
N LEU A 283 -10.30 6.49 -14.60
CA LEU A 283 -9.23 6.45 -15.60
C LEU A 283 -9.56 7.21 -16.88
N ILE A 284 -10.81 7.14 -17.37
CA ILE A 284 -11.24 7.84 -18.58
C ILE A 284 -11.13 9.35 -18.39
N THR A 285 -11.55 9.86 -17.24
CA THR A 285 -11.59 11.30 -16.99
C THR A 285 -10.18 11.91 -16.96
N LYS A 286 -9.18 11.18 -16.49
CA LYS A 286 -7.81 11.67 -16.43
C LYS A 286 -7.15 11.78 -17.82
N ASN A 287 -7.62 11.05 -18.81
CA ASN A 287 -7.14 11.19 -20.19
C ASN A 287 -7.65 12.47 -20.86
N THR A 288 -8.90 12.89 -20.55
CA THR A 288 -9.52 14.10 -21.12
C THR A 288 -8.89 15.40 -20.60
N THR A 289 -8.45 15.44 -19.35
CA THR A 289 -7.86 16.65 -18.73
C THR A 289 -6.43 16.94 -19.17
N LYS A 290 -5.74 16.01 -19.87
CA LYS A 290 -4.38 16.22 -20.40
C LYS A 290 -4.34 16.78 -21.82
N GLU A 291 -5.46 16.73 -22.54
CA GLU A 291 -5.56 17.29 -23.91
C GLU A 291 -5.94 18.78 -23.92
N GLU A 292 -6.33 19.36 -22.77
CA GLU A 292 -6.78 20.76 -22.67
C GLU A 292 -5.75 21.72 -22.05
N LEU A 293 -4.50 21.33 -21.87
CA LEU A 293 -3.43 22.25 -21.46
C LEU A 293 -2.56 22.60 -22.68
N PRO A 294 -2.58 23.89 -23.11
CA PRO A 294 -1.76 24.39 -24.21
C PRO A 294 -0.26 24.28 -23.96
#